data_8d0ae82e76da8d20fae18ccc6f20818d
#
_entry.id   8d0ae82e76da8d20fae18ccc6f20818d
#
_cell.length_a   1.000
_cell.length_b   1.000
_cell.length_c   1.000
_cell.angle_alpha   90.00
_cell.angle_beta   90.00
_cell.angle_gamma   90.00
#
_symmetry.space_group_name_H-M   'P 1'
#
loop_
_entity.id
_entity.type
_entity.pdbx_description
1 polymer ?
#
loop_
_entity_poly.entity_id
_entity_poly.type
_entity_poly.pdbx_seq_one_letter_code
_entity_poly.pdbx_strand_id
1 'polypeptide(L)'
;MRDGKFKDGEHVLRLKIDMAHPNIVMRDPVVYRIRHTDHHRTGNKWCIYPLYDFTHCISDALENVSHSICTLEFENNRPLYDWIVNSLKELGVFKDPVPHQYEFARLNLTYTITSKRKLLQLVEEKHVDGWDDPRMPTIVGIRRRGYTPESIRLFCERIGVSKADSWIDMSTLDQALRDDLEVRAPRATAVLKPLKLVVENFDANAKELCSAPRHPQHPEWGNREFHFTRELWIEADDFMKEPIKGFFRLYPPIGDQPGSRVRLRHGFVVECTGFETDAQGNVIQVNVTHFPDSKSGTPGSNNYKVKGNIHWISSAEAIPAEVRLYDHLFTDPHPDSGDKNFLDAINPNSKETIAAYLEPCMKDVKPEDRFQFERHGYFIADKADSKPGKLVFNRTVGLKDSWK
;
A
#
# COMPACT_ATOMS: atom_id res chain seq x y z
N MET A 1 -32.24 -35.83 18.21
CA MET A 1 -31.72 -34.73 17.37
C MET A 1 -31.01 -35.24 16.10
N ARG A 2 -30.00 -36.09 16.24
CA ARG A 2 -29.17 -36.58 15.11
C ARG A 2 -29.97 -37.25 13.98
N ASP A 3 -31.03 -38.01 14.32
CA ASP A 3 -31.84 -38.78 13.35
C ASP A 3 -32.91 -37.93 12.64
N GLY A 4 -32.90 -36.61 12.79
CA GLY A 4 -33.83 -35.72 12.13
C GLY A 4 -35.27 -35.74 12.60
N LYS A 5 -35.52 -36.24 13.83
CA LYS A 5 -36.89 -36.40 14.37
C LYS A 5 -37.53 -35.10 14.89
N PHE A 6 -36.78 -34.01 14.95
CA PHE A 6 -37.21 -32.74 15.52
C PHE A 6 -36.95 -31.58 14.56
N LYS A 7 -37.75 -30.52 14.67
CA LYS A 7 -37.65 -29.35 13.83
C LYS A 7 -36.55 -28.38 14.30
N ASP A 8 -36.19 -27.43 13.45
CA ASP A 8 -35.26 -26.36 13.81
C ASP A 8 -35.77 -25.62 15.03
N GLY A 9 -34.88 -25.39 16.00
CA GLY A 9 -35.17 -24.65 17.23
C GLY A 9 -35.96 -25.44 18.30
N GLU A 10 -36.43 -26.68 18.00
CA GLU A 10 -37.24 -27.43 18.93
C GLU A 10 -36.43 -27.98 20.11
N HIS A 11 -35.18 -28.42 19.87
CA HIS A 11 -34.27 -28.92 20.89
C HIS A 11 -32.84 -28.46 20.67
N VAL A 12 -32.11 -28.36 21.78
CA VAL A 12 -30.66 -28.11 21.80
C VAL A 12 -29.95 -29.11 22.72
N LEU A 13 -28.69 -29.39 22.47
CA LEU A 13 -27.84 -30.12 23.42
C LEU A 13 -27.04 -29.12 24.23
N ARG A 14 -27.04 -29.32 25.56
CA ARG A 14 -26.28 -28.46 26.50
C ARG A 14 -25.28 -29.31 27.27
N LEU A 15 -24.15 -28.70 27.65
CA LEU A 15 -23.26 -29.24 28.66
C LEU A 15 -23.92 -29.09 30.04
N LYS A 16 -23.65 -30.06 30.92
CA LYS A 16 -24.10 -29.97 32.32
C LYS A 16 -22.91 -29.58 33.18
N ILE A 17 -22.82 -28.30 33.51
CA ILE A 17 -21.70 -27.72 34.28
C ILE A 17 -22.23 -27.18 35.61
N ASP A 18 -22.76 -25.97 35.64
CA ASP A 18 -23.31 -25.33 36.83
C ASP A 18 -24.21 -24.15 36.45
N MET A 19 -25.51 -24.26 36.66
CA MET A 19 -26.48 -23.19 36.37
C MET A 19 -26.35 -21.97 37.28
N ALA A 20 -25.65 -22.09 38.43
CA ALA A 20 -25.43 -21.00 39.39
C ALA A 20 -24.05 -20.30 39.17
N HIS A 21 -23.27 -20.73 38.19
CA HIS A 21 -21.93 -20.19 37.95
C HIS A 21 -21.95 -18.67 37.71
N PRO A 22 -21.03 -17.87 38.29
CA PRO A 22 -21.01 -16.41 38.11
C PRO A 22 -20.76 -16.01 36.64
N ASN A 23 -19.93 -16.75 35.91
CA ASN A 23 -19.73 -16.57 34.46
C ASN A 23 -20.89 -17.23 33.72
N ILE A 24 -21.71 -16.41 33.02
CA ILE A 24 -22.89 -16.86 32.28
C ILE A 24 -22.54 -17.92 31.20
N VAL A 25 -21.33 -17.87 30.61
CA VAL A 25 -20.87 -18.83 29.58
C VAL A 25 -20.74 -20.25 30.16
N MET A 26 -20.57 -20.37 31.49
CA MET A 26 -20.46 -21.66 32.18
C MET A 26 -21.81 -22.22 32.65
N ARG A 27 -22.92 -21.49 32.43
CA ARG A 27 -24.27 -21.93 32.86
C ARG A 27 -24.89 -22.87 31.85
N ASP A 28 -24.46 -24.13 31.87
CA ASP A 28 -24.95 -25.22 31.00
C ASP A 28 -25.06 -24.75 29.53
N PRO A 29 -23.94 -24.34 28.89
CA PRO A 29 -23.96 -23.76 27.56
C PRO A 29 -24.47 -24.72 26.49
N VAL A 30 -25.12 -24.20 25.48
CA VAL A 30 -25.57 -24.94 24.30
C VAL A 30 -24.36 -25.30 23.45
N VAL A 31 -24.26 -26.59 23.04
CA VAL A 31 -23.15 -27.09 22.19
C VAL A 31 -23.60 -27.60 20.84
N TYR A 32 -24.86 -28.04 20.68
CA TYR A 32 -25.46 -28.42 19.41
C TYR A 32 -26.85 -27.83 19.25
N ARG A 33 -27.17 -27.44 18.03
CA ARG A 33 -28.52 -27.01 17.60
C ARG A 33 -29.01 -27.87 16.42
N ILE A 34 -30.30 -27.93 16.22
CA ILE A 34 -30.93 -28.50 15.02
C ILE A 34 -31.03 -27.40 13.98
N ARG A 35 -30.62 -27.74 12.76
CA ARG A 35 -30.75 -26.84 11.59
C ARG A 35 -30.81 -27.70 10.32
N HIS A 36 -31.95 -27.74 9.64
CA HIS A 36 -32.10 -28.39 8.35
C HIS A 36 -31.67 -27.41 7.26
N THR A 37 -30.42 -27.50 6.83
CA THR A 37 -29.83 -26.69 5.78
C THR A 37 -28.74 -27.50 5.10
N ASP A 38 -28.56 -27.30 3.79
CA ASP A 38 -27.48 -27.93 3.06
C ASP A 38 -26.12 -27.34 3.45
N HIS A 39 -25.17 -28.21 3.71
CA HIS A 39 -23.79 -27.82 3.94
C HIS A 39 -22.99 -27.97 2.64
N HIS A 40 -22.17 -27.00 2.28
CA HIS A 40 -21.44 -26.93 1.01
C HIS A 40 -20.55 -28.14 0.68
N ARG A 41 -20.13 -28.94 1.70
CA ARG A 41 -19.33 -30.17 1.51
C ARG A 41 -20.12 -31.45 1.72
N THR A 42 -21.07 -31.47 2.65
CA THR A 42 -21.76 -32.67 3.07
C THR A 42 -23.23 -32.73 2.67
N GLY A 43 -23.72 -31.68 1.99
CA GLY A 43 -25.14 -31.56 1.59
C GLY A 43 -26.06 -31.66 2.80
N ASN A 44 -27.10 -32.45 2.70
CA ASN A 44 -28.11 -32.66 3.73
C ASN A 44 -27.82 -33.85 4.69
N LYS A 45 -26.57 -34.33 4.74
CA LYS A 45 -26.16 -35.46 5.57
C LYS A 45 -26.41 -35.23 7.07
N TRP A 46 -26.33 -33.99 7.53
CA TRP A 46 -26.45 -33.58 8.91
C TRP A 46 -27.57 -32.59 9.10
N CYS A 47 -28.37 -32.77 10.16
CA CYS A 47 -29.39 -31.83 10.61
C CYS A 47 -29.06 -31.20 11.97
N ILE A 48 -27.88 -31.51 12.54
CA ILE A 48 -27.37 -30.90 13.77
C ILE A 48 -26.02 -30.27 13.51
N TYR A 49 -25.80 -29.13 14.12
CA TYR A 49 -24.58 -28.32 13.98
C TYR A 49 -24.03 -27.92 15.33
N PRO A 50 -22.71 -28.09 15.57
CA PRO A 50 -22.08 -27.64 16.78
C PRO A 50 -22.00 -26.09 16.83
N LEU A 51 -21.97 -25.55 18.03
CA LEU A 51 -21.69 -24.14 18.27
C LEU A 51 -20.17 -23.91 18.39
N TYR A 52 -19.77 -22.66 18.22
CA TYR A 52 -18.37 -22.25 18.14
C TYR A 52 -17.54 -22.73 19.35
N ASP A 53 -18.02 -22.49 20.57
CA ASP A 53 -17.29 -22.84 21.78
C ASP A 53 -16.94 -24.34 21.89
N PHE A 54 -17.83 -25.20 21.39
CA PHE A 54 -17.61 -26.64 21.38
C PHE A 54 -16.68 -27.08 20.22
N THR A 55 -16.80 -26.40 19.08
CA THR A 55 -16.02 -26.76 17.88
C THR A 55 -14.57 -26.31 18.00
N HIS A 56 -14.33 -25.08 18.46
CA HIS A 56 -13.01 -24.48 18.51
C HIS A 56 -12.03 -25.32 19.33
N CYS A 57 -12.33 -25.60 20.59
CA CYS A 57 -11.44 -26.34 21.48
C CYS A 57 -11.18 -27.78 21.02
N ILE A 58 -12.21 -28.45 20.50
CA ILE A 58 -12.10 -29.86 20.04
C ILE A 58 -11.30 -29.94 18.75
N SER A 59 -11.54 -29.02 17.77
CA SER A 59 -10.80 -29.04 16.53
C SER A 59 -9.31 -28.77 16.78
N ASP A 60 -9.00 -27.77 17.60
CA ASP A 60 -7.62 -27.42 17.95
C ASP A 60 -6.90 -28.57 18.66
N ALA A 61 -7.59 -29.25 19.59
CA ALA A 61 -7.03 -30.44 20.27
C ALA A 61 -6.78 -31.59 19.31
N LEU A 62 -7.70 -31.88 18.38
CA LEU A 62 -7.55 -32.91 17.36
C LEU A 62 -6.41 -32.61 16.37
N GLU A 63 -6.18 -31.36 16.07
CA GLU A 63 -5.13 -30.94 15.15
C GLU A 63 -3.77 -30.69 15.84
N ASN A 64 -3.66 -30.97 17.14
CA ASN A 64 -2.47 -30.79 17.97
C ASN A 64 -1.99 -29.31 18.01
N VAL A 65 -2.90 -28.36 17.95
CA VAL A 65 -2.61 -26.95 18.19
C VAL A 65 -2.27 -26.78 19.67
N SER A 66 -1.18 -26.11 19.99
CA SER A 66 -0.77 -25.83 21.38
C SER A 66 -1.34 -24.53 21.93
N HIS A 67 -1.47 -23.51 21.09
CA HIS A 67 -1.92 -22.17 21.41
C HIS A 67 -3.12 -21.82 20.55
N SER A 68 -4.33 -21.89 21.11
CA SER A 68 -5.57 -21.51 20.46
C SER A 68 -5.75 -20.00 20.53
N ILE A 69 -5.50 -19.31 19.42
CA ILE A 69 -5.50 -17.87 19.36
C ILE A 69 -6.87 -17.36 18.92
N CYS A 70 -7.47 -16.44 19.69
CA CYS A 70 -8.74 -15.82 19.36
C CYS A 70 -8.79 -14.33 19.71
N THR A 71 -9.89 -13.67 19.38
CA THR A 71 -10.09 -12.26 19.70
C THR A 71 -10.55 -12.06 21.14
N LEU A 72 -10.37 -10.84 21.67
CA LEU A 72 -10.68 -10.49 23.06
C LEU A 72 -12.15 -10.71 23.45
N GLU A 73 -13.05 -10.71 22.47
CA GLU A 73 -14.48 -11.00 22.68
C GLU A 73 -14.73 -12.36 23.33
N PHE A 74 -13.81 -13.33 23.20
CA PHE A 74 -13.90 -14.67 23.75
C PHE A 74 -13.17 -14.85 25.10
N GLU A 75 -12.72 -13.79 25.75
CA GLU A 75 -12.01 -13.89 27.01
C GLU A 75 -12.85 -14.61 28.09
N ASN A 76 -14.15 -14.32 28.14
CA ASN A 76 -15.08 -14.95 29.06
C ASN A 76 -15.37 -16.44 28.73
N ASN A 77 -15.01 -16.88 27.52
CA ASN A 77 -15.22 -18.25 27.05
C ASN A 77 -14.04 -19.18 27.39
N ARG A 78 -12.89 -18.63 27.80
CA ARG A 78 -11.70 -19.42 28.17
C ARG A 78 -11.99 -20.50 29.23
N PRO A 79 -12.72 -20.21 30.33
CA PRO A 79 -13.06 -21.25 31.31
C PRO A 79 -13.87 -22.40 30.71
N LEU A 80 -14.75 -22.12 29.74
CA LEU A 80 -15.51 -23.13 29.04
C LEU A 80 -14.62 -23.97 28.11
N TYR A 81 -13.70 -23.31 27.38
CA TYR A 81 -12.68 -23.96 26.56
C TYR A 81 -11.89 -25.00 27.38
N ASP A 82 -11.32 -24.54 28.52
CA ASP A 82 -10.52 -25.39 29.40
C ASP A 82 -11.36 -26.53 30.01
N TRP A 83 -12.62 -26.25 30.40
CA TRP A 83 -13.51 -27.25 30.95
C TRP A 83 -13.79 -28.36 29.94
N ILE A 84 -14.09 -28.04 28.68
CA ILE A 84 -14.38 -29.05 27.63
C ILE A 84 -13.15 -29.91 27.36
N VAL A 85 -11.99 -29.26 27.14
CA VAL A 85 -10.74 -29.98 26.81
C VAL A 85 -10.33 -30.92 27.96
N ASN A 86 -10.35 -30.43 29.20
CA ASN A 86 -10.00 -31.25 30.38
C ASN A 86 -10.98 -32.36 30.62
N SER A 87 -12.29 -32.15 30.45
CA SER A 87 -13.29 -33.22 30.57
C SER A 87 -13.08 -34.33 29.54
N LEU A 88 -12.75 -33.98 28.30
CA LEU A 88 -12.45 -34.97 27.24
C LEU A 88 -11.12 -35.66 27.48
N LYS A 89 -10.16 -35.01 28.11
CA LYS A 89 -8.91 -35.62 28.54
C LYS A 89 -9.17 -36.64 29.67
N GLU A 90 -9.97 -36.32 30.67
CA GLU A 90 -10.37 -37.24 31.75
C GLU A 90 -11.10 -38.49 31.21
N LEU A 91 -11.87 -38.32 30.12
CA LEU A 91 -12.52 -39.41 29.40
C LEU A 91 -11.56 -40.20 28.47
N GLY A 92 -10.28 -39.87 28.44
CA GLY A 92 -9.28 -40.51 27.61
C GLY A 92 -9.34 -40.21 26.10
N VAL A 93 -10.13 -39.20 25.70
CA VAL A 93 -10.25 -38.77 24.30
C VAL A 93 -9.00 -37.99 23.88
N PHE A 94 -8.49 -37.10 24.73
CA PHE A 94 -7.26 -36.35 24.51
C PHE A 94 -6.14 -36.76 25.48
N LYS A 95 -4.90 -36.42 25.07
CA LYS A 95 -3.69 -36.66 25.88
C LYS A 95 -2.95 -35.34 26.04
N ASP A 96 -2.13 -35.22 27.10
CA ASP A 96 -1.24 -34.08 27.27
C ASP A 96 -0.17 -34.02 26.17
N PRO A 97 0.24 -32.81 25.77
CA PRO A 97 -0.29 -31.51 26.18
C PRO A 97 -1.59 -31.15 25.45
N VAL A 98 -2.56 -30.63 26.18
CA VAL A 98 -3.80 -30.09 25.59
C VAL A 98 -3.64 -28.60 25.25
N PRO A 99 -4.40 -28.06 24.26
CA PRO A 99 -4.32 -26.66 23.89
C PRO A 99 -4.87 -25.73 24.98
N HIS A 100 -4.40 -24.49 24.97
CA HIS A 100 -4.93 -23.41 25.79
C HIS A 100 -5.34 -22.23 24.93
N GLN A 101 -6.38 -21.52 25.34
CA GLN A 101 -6.89 -20.33 24.65
C GLN A 101 -6.13 -19.08 25.09
N TYR A 102 -5.72 -18.25 24.10
CA TYR A 102 -5.07 -16.97 24.29
C TYR A 102 -5.79 -15.90 23.47
N GLU A 103 -6.16 -14.81 24.10
CA GLU A 103 -6.88 -13.69 23.46
C GLU A 103 -5.97 -12.46 23.32
N PHE A 104 -6.28 -11.69 22.30
CA PHE A 104 -5.68 -10.38 22.08
C PHE A 104 -6.67 -9.43 21.40
N ALA A 105 -6.44 -8.12 21.57
CA ALA A 105 -7.26 -7.09 20.99
C ALA A 105 -7.22 -7.11 19.46
N ARG A 106 -8.32 -6.71 18.86
CA ARG A 106 -8.40 -6.51 17.42
C ARG A 106 -7.49 -5.35 16.99
N LEU A 107 -6.82 -5.49 15.86
CA LEU A 107 -6.12 -4.39 15.21
C LEU A 107 -7.13 -3.42 14.59
N ASN A 108 -7.14 -2.18 15.07
CA ASN A 108 -7.90 -1.08 14.47
C ASN A 108 -6.90 -0.10 13.84
N LEU A 109 -7.08 0.22 12.57
CA LEU A 109 -6.29 1.21 11.82
C LEU A 109 -7.13 2.44 11.54
N THR A 110 -6.55 3.63 11.69
CA THR A 110 -7.20 4.88 11.26
C THR A 110 -7.46 4.88 9.76
N TYR A 111 -8.46 5.63 9.31
CA TYR A 111 -8.86 5.77 7.90
C TYR A 111 -9.23 4.45 7.21
N THR A 112 -9.59 3.41 7.99
CA THR A 112 -9.80 2.05 7.49
C THR A 112 -11.02 1.41 8.14
N ILE A 113 -11.73 0.60 7.38
CA ILE A 113 -12.83 -0.24 7.86
C ILE A 113 -12.44 -1.71 7.66
N THR A 114 -12.60 -2.55 8.68
CA THR A 114 -12.31 -3.99 8.64
C THR A 114 -13.56 -4.87 8.63
N SER A 115 -14.76 -4.28 8.76
CA SER A 115 -16.02 -5.01 8.72
C SER A 115 -16.30 -5.60 7.35
N LYS A 116 -16.34 -6.93 7.22
CA LYS A 116 -16.63 -7.63 5.96
C LYS A 116 -17.93 -7.14 5.30
N ARG A 117 -18.99 -6.91 6.07
CA ARG A 117 -20.29 -6.43 5.55
C ARG A 117 -20.17 -5.06 4.92
N LYS A 118 -19.46 -4.13 5.57
CA LYS A 118 -19.24 -2.78 5.05
C LYS A 118 -18.31 -2.79 3.83
N LEU A 119 -17.28 -3.63 3.84
CA LEU A 119 -16.40 -3.82 2.68
C LEU A 119 -17.15 -4.41 1.48
N LEU A 120 -18.06 -5.37 1.71
CA LEU A 120 -18.93 -5.91 0.66
C LEU A 120 -19.81 -4.81 0.05
N GLN A 121 -20.39 -3.95 0.89
CA GLN A 121 -21.20 -2.81 0.43
C GLN A 121 -20.40 -1.87 -0.48
N LEU A 122 -19.14 -1.56 -0.14
CA LEU A 122 -18.27 -0.74 -1.01
C LEU A 122 -18.08 -1.36 -2.39
N VAL A 123 -17.97 -2.68 -2.48
CA VAL A 123 -17.81 -3.42 -3.74
C VAL A 123 -19.12 -3.46 -4.52
N GLU A 124 -20.25 -3.80 -3.89
CA GLU A 124 -21.55 -3.94 -4.52
C GLU A 124 -22.09 -2.59 -5.05
N GLU A 125 -21.89 -1.52 -4.29
CA GLU A 125 -22.27 -0.15 -4.65
C GLU A 125 -21.21 0.54 -5.56
N LYS A 126 -20.12 -0.15 -5.93
CA LYS A 126 -19.08 0.32 -6.86
C LYS A 126 -18.32 1.57 -6.37
N HIS A 127 -18.15 1.75 -5.08
CA HIS A 127 -17.25 2.77 -4.51
C HIS A 127 -15.77 2.40 -4.70
N VAL A 128 -15.50 1.10 -4.88
CA VAL A 128 -14.18 0.53 -5.21
C VAL A 128 -14.31 -0.43 -6.38
N ASP A 129 -13.19 -0.71 -7.07
CA ASP A 129 -13.16 -1.53 -8.28
C ASP A 129 -13.39 -3.04 -8.00
N GLY A 130 -13.25 -3.47 -6.75
CA GLY A 130 -13.42 -4.85 -6.31
C GLY A 130 -12.69 -5.16 -5.02
N TRP A 131 -12.66 -6.44 -4.63
CA TRP A 131 -11.97 -6.89 -3.41
C TRP A 131 -10.45 -6.69 -3.45
N ASP A 132 -9.86 -6.59 -4.64
CA ASP A 132 -8.44 -6.36 -4.90
C ASP A 132 -8.11 -4.90 -5.22
N ASP A 133 -9.06 -3.97 -5.03
CA ASP A 133 -8.79 -2.54 -5.17
C ASP A 133 -7.66 -2.13 -4.23
N PRO A 134 -6.62 -1.42 -4.72
CA PRO A 134 -5.48 -0.99 -3.89
C PRO A 134 -5.83 -0.10 -2.69
N ARG A 135 -7.05 0.42 -2.60
CA ARG A 135 -7.55 1.20 -1.45
C ARG A 135 -8.19 0.33 -0.37
N MET A 136 -8.47 -0.95 -0.70
CA MET A 136 -9.11 -1.89 0.22
C MET A 136 -8.09 -2.51 1.19
N PRO A 137 -8.44 -2.68 2.49
CA PRO A 137 -7.55 -3.28 3.49
C PRO A 137 -7.53 -4.82 3.42
N THR A 138 -7.94 -5.40 2.30
CA THR A 138 -7.84 -6.84 2.06
C THR A 138 -6.40 -7.22 1.72
N ILE A 139 -6.00 -8.46 2.01
CA ILE A 139 -4.65 -8.95 1.66
C ILE A 139 -4.38 -8.81 0.15
N VAL A 140 -5.37 -9.08 -0.69
CA VAL A 140 -5.23 -8.94 -2.15
C VAL A 140 -5.14 -7.48 -2.58
N GLY A 141 -5.87 -6.57 -1.92
CA GLY A 141 -5.84 -5.13 -2.21
C GLY A 141 -4.51 -4.49 -1.80
N ILE A 142 -4.06 -4.70 -0.57
CA ILE A 142 -2.79 -4.16 -0.08
C ILE A 142 -1.59 -4.75 -0.85
N ARG A 143 -1.63 -6.03 -1.24
CA ARG A 143 -0.63 -6.63 -2.11
C ARG A 143 -0.59 -5.96 -3.48
N ARG A 144 -1.76 -5.72 -4.10
CA ARG A 144 -1.86 -5.03 -5.39
C ARG A 144 -1.39 -3.58 -5.30
N ARG A 145 -1.57 -2.92 -4.14
CA ARG A 145 -1.01 -1.60 -3.85
C ARG A 145 0.51 -1.62 -3.72
N GLY A 146 1.12 -2.76 -3.37
CA GLY A 146 2.57 -2.93 -3.31
C GLY A 146 3.14 -3.21 -1.91
N TYR A 147 2.29 -3.40 -0.90
CA TYR A 147 2.77 -3.84 0.42
C TYR A 147 3.47 -5.19 0.32
N THR A 148 4.54 -5.34 1.07
CA THR A 148 5.33 -6.57 1.13
C THR A 148 4.94 -7.38 2.37
N PRO A 149 5.08 -8.72 2.34
CA PRO A 149 4.90 -9.53 3.55
C PRO A 149 5.82 -9.08 4.70
N GLU A 150 7.04 -8.66 4.36
CA GLU A 150 8.04 -8.19 5.32
C GLU A 150 7.61 -6.90 6.00
N SER A 151 7.08 -5.93 5.25
CA SER A 151 6.57 -4.68 5.83
C SER A 151 5.41 -4.91 6.79
N ILE A 152 4.52 -5.87 6.47
CA ILE A 152 3.39 -6.23 7.35
C ILE A 152 3.92 -6.89 8.63
N ARG A 153 4.90 -7.80 8.54
CA ARG A 153 5.54 -8.41 9.72
C ARG A 153 6.22 -7.36 10.58
N LEU A 154 7.01 -6.47 9.97
CA LEU A 154 7.67 -5.37 10.67
C LEU A 154 6.66 -4.46 11.38
N PHE A 155 5.54 -4.17 10.74
CA PHE A 155 4.45 -3.43 11.36
C PHE A 155 3.89 -4.16 12.58
N CYS A 156 3.56 -5.46 12.45
CA CYS A 156 3.05 -6.27 13.56
C CYS A 156 4.04 -6.36 14.73
N GLU A 157 5.34 -6.48 14.45
CA GLU A 157 6.38 -6.47 15.47
C GLU A 157 6.45 -5.13 16.22
N ARG A 158 6.32 -4.01 15.51
CA ARG A 158 6.35 -2.66 16.10
C ARG A 158 5.17 -2.36 17.00
N ILE A 159 3.97 -2.76 16.60
CA ILE A 159 2.77 -2.51 17.40
C ILE A 159 2.64 -3.49 18.55
N GLY A 160 3.22 -4.68 18.44
CA GLY A 160 3.16 -5.75 19.43
C GLY A 160 1.76 -6.36 19.56
N VAL A 161 1.62 -7.27 20.54
CA VAL A 161 0.35 -7.94 20.88
C VAL A 161 -0.10 -7.46 22.27
N SER A 162 -1.37 -7.05 22.39
CA SER A 162 -1.93 -6.49 23.62
C SER A 162 -3.39 -6.89 23.75
N LYS A 163 -3.92 -6.86 25.00
CA LYS A 163 -5.35 -6.92 25.28
C LYS A 163 -6.02 -5.55 25.34
N ALA A 164 -5.25 -4.46 25.15
CA ALA A 164 -5.81 -3.12 25.07
C ALA A 164 -6.38 -2.86 23.67
N ASP A 165 -7.66 -2.59 23.59
CA ASP A 165 -8.32 -2.18 22.33
C ASP A 165 -7.90 -0.74 22.00
N SER A 166 -7.03 -0.58 21.02
CA SER A 166 -6.43 0.71 20.64
C SER A 166 -6.48 0.92 19.14
N TRP A 167 -6.48 2.18 18.74
CA TRP A 167 -6.32 2.59 17.33
C TRP A 167 -4.86 2.82 17.02
N ILE A 168 -4.40 2.22 15.94
CA ILE A 168 -3.06 2.43 15.39
C ILE A 168 -3.19 3.37 14.19
N ASP A 169 -2.36 4.40 14.16
CA ASP A 169 -2.35 5.33 13.03
C ASP A 169 -1.84 4.64 11.77
N MET A 170 -2.51 4.89 10.63
CA MET A 170 -2.14 4.30 9.33
C MET A 170 -0.70 4.64 8.92
N SER A 171 -0.19 5.81 9.35
CA SER A 171 1.20 6.22 9.10
C SER A 171 2.23 5.24 9.68
N THR A 172 1.89 4.51 10.75
CA THR A 172 2.76 3.48 11.34
C THR A 172 2.96 2.30 10.38
N LEU A 173 1.89 1.88 9.69
CA LEU A 173 1.96 0.84 8.66
C LEU A 173 2.71 1.36 7.43
N ASP A 174 2.43 2.58 6.99
CA ASP A 174 3.13 3.22 5.87
C ASP A 174 4.63 3.41 6.16
N GLN A 175 5.01 3.70 7.41
CA GLN A 175 6.42 3.82 7.78
C GLN A 175 7.14 2.47 7.74
N ALA A 176 6.51 1.40 8.23
CA ALA A 176 7.07 0.05 8.12
C ALA A 176 7.29 -0.35 6.65
N LEU A 177 6.37 0.05 5.76
CA LEU A 177 6.48 -0.18 4.34
C LEU A 177 7.63 0.63 3.71
N ARG A 178 7.79 1.92 4.07
CA ARG A 178 8.91 2.75 3.60
C ARG A 178 10.25 2.15 4.00
N ASP A 179 10.38 1.70 5.24
CA ASP A 179 11.63 1.12 5.75
C ASP A 179 12.02 -0.17 5.02
N ASP A 180 11.04 -1.02 4.70
CA ASP A 180 11.29 -2.23 3.90
C ASP A 180 11.69 -1.88 2.46
N LEU A 181 10.93 -0.98 1.82
CA LEU A 181 11.15 -0.62 0.41
C LEU A 181 12.41 0.23 0.21
N GLU A 182 12.87 0.99 1.23
CA GLU A 182 14.11 1.77 1.14
C GLU A 182 15.31 0.89 0.81
N VAL A 183 15.34 -0.32 1.32
CA VAL A 183 16.43 -1.28 1.12
C VAL A 183 16.23 -2.12 -0.15
N ARG A 184 14.97 -2.41 -0.52
CA ARG A 184 14.67 -3.42 -1.56
C ARG A 184 14.33 -2.84 -2.92
N ALA A 185 13.87 -1.59 -2.99
CA ALA A 185 13.36 -1.03 -4.23
C ALA A 185 14.48 -0.36 -5.04
N PRO A 186 14.80 -0.83 -6.25
CA PRO A 186 15.68 -0.11 -7.14
C PRO A 186 15.12 1.27 -7.46
N ARG A 187 16.03 2.22 -7.70
CA ARG A 187 15.69 3.60 -8.07
C ARG A 187 15.41 3.69 -9.56
N ALA A 188 14.43 4.49 -9.92
CA ALA A 188 14.11 4.83 -11.29
C ALA A 188 13.66 6.28 -11.38
N THR A 189 13.75 6.86 -12.58
CA THR A 189 13.23 8.19 -12.86
C THR A 189 11.88 8.08 -13.55
N ALA A 190 10.89 8.79 -13.01
CA ALA A 190 9.60 8.98 -13.65
C ALA A 190 9.25 10.47 -13.64
N VAL A 191 8.64 10.96 -14.69
CA VAL A 191 8.05 12.30 -14.77
C VAL A 191 6.54 12.14 -14.79
N LEU A 192 5.89 12.56 -13.71
CA LEU A 192 4.47 12.32 -13.47
C LEU A 192 3.58 13.42 -14.05
N LYS A 193 4.08 14.66 -14.08
CA LYS A 193 3.41 15.83 -14.72
C LYS A 193 4.35 16.42 -15.76
N PRO A 194 4.43 15.81 -16.96
CA PRO A 194 5.45 16.14 -17.94
C PRO A 194 5.30 17.57 -18.50
N LEU A 195 6.40 18.33 -18.43
CA LEU A 195 6.61 19.58 -19.08
C LEU A 195 7.82 19.46 -20.00
N LYS A 196 7.69 19.92 -21.24
CA LYS A 196 8.79 19.87 -22.21
C LYS A 196 9.90 20.83 -21.83
N LEU A 197 11.14 20.36 -21.90
CA LEU A 197 12.36 21.16 -21.75
C LEU A 197 13.18 21.06 -23.05
N VAL A 198 13.58 22.20 -23.62
CA VAL A 198 14.41 22.25 -24.81
C VAL A 198 15.77 22.86 -24.48
N VAL A 199 16.85 22.15 -24.78
CA VAL A 199 18.23 22.60 -24.60
C VAL A 199 18.70 23.22 -25.92
N GLU A 200 18.65 24.57 -26.00
CA GLU A 200 18.80 25.30 -27.24
C GLU A 200 20.20 25.14 -27.88
N ASN A 201 21.25 25.07 -27.07
CA ASN A 201 22.63 24.92 -27.49
C ASN A 201 23.12 23.47 -27.55
N PHE A 202 22.23 22.47 -27.59
CA PHE A 202 22.58 21.05 -27.80
C PHE A 202 22.16 20.61 -29.20
N ASP A 203 23.03 19.88 -29.89
CA ASP A 203 22.74 19.41 -31.24
C ASP A 203 21.55 18.46 -31.25
N ALA A 204 20.67 18.61 -32.24
CA ALA A 204 19.42 17.87 -32.32
C ALA A 204 19.61 16.35 -32.48
N ASN A 205 20.73 15.94 -33.07
CA ASN A 205 21.06 14.52 -33.33
C ASN A 205 22.04 13.95 -32.32
N ALA A 206 22.60 14.78 -31.43
CA ALA A 206 23.57 14.33 -30.44
C ALA A 206 22.87 13.61 -29.27
N LYS A 207 23.58 12.66 -28.70
CA LYS A 207 23.21 11.96 -27.47
C LYS A 207 24.43 11.88 -26.58
N GLU A 208 24.27 12.25 -25.32
CA GLU A 208 25.36 12.18 -24.34
C GLU A 208 24.98 11.19 -23.24
N LEU A 209 25.75 10.12 -23.08
CA LEU A 209 25.48 9.07 -22.12
C LEU A 209 25.61 9.58 -20.67
N CYS A 210 24.56 9.40 -19.88
CA CYS A 210 24.52 9.63 -18.43
C CYS A 210 24.27 8.32 -17.71
N SER A 211 24.68 8.24 -16.46
CA SER A 211 24.42 7.06 -15.64
C SER A 211 24.11 7.42 -14.19
N ALA A 212 23.33 6.58 -13.56
CA ALA A 212 22.98 6.69 -12.15
C ALA A 212 22.95 5.32 -11.48
N PRO A 213 23.27 5.20 -10.20
CA PRO A 213 23.18 3.91 -9.52
C PRO A 213 21.73 3.42 -9.46
N ARG A 214 21.53 2.11 -9.61
CA ARG A 214 20.22 1.50 -9.42
C ARG A 214 19.77 1.57 -7.98
N HIS A 215 20.73 1.57 -7.04
CA HIS A 215 20.45 1.75 -5.62
C HIS A 215 21.69 2.31 -4.90
N PRO A 216 21.56 3.32 -4.04
CA PRO A 216 22.73 3.94 -3.39
C PRO A 216 23.44 3.01 -2.39
N GLN A 217 22.72 2.07 -1.77
CA GLN A 217 23.25 1.11 -0.80
C GLN A 217 23.61 -0.25 -1.42
N HIS A 218 23.30 -0.48 -2.69
CA HIS A 218 23.51 -1.73 -3.42
C HIS A 218 24.31 -1.50 -4.70
N PRO A 219 25.62 -1.18 -4.60
CA PRO A 219 26.45 -0.94 -5.78
C PRO A 219 26.56 -2.19 -6.69
N GLU A 220 26.37 -3.38 -6.14
CA GLU A 220 26.31 -4.65 -6.87
C GLU A 220 25.15 -4.75 -7.87
N TRP A 221 24.09 -3.92 -7.72
CA TRP A 221 22.98 -3.84 -8.70
C TRP A 221 23.37 -3.05 -9.95
N GLY A 222 24.55 -2.42 -9.93
CA GLY A 222 25.09 -1.65 -11.05
C GLY A 222 24.36 -0.34 -11.29
N ASN A 223 24.54 0.19 -12.48
CA ASN A 223 23.99 1.47 -12.89
C ASN A 223 22.85 1.29 -13.90
N ARG A 224 22.02 2.29 -14.00
CA ARG A 224 21.09 2.54 -15.08
C ARG A 224 21.67 3.61 -16.00
N GLU A 225 21.52 3.43 -17.31
CA GLU A 225 22.05 4.31 -18.34
C GLU A 225 20.91 4.98 -19.10
N PHE A 226 21.09 6.24 -19.46
CA PHE A 226 20.13 7.05 -20.19
C PHE A 226 20.87 8.18 -20.91
N HIS A 227 20.29 8.73 -21.96
CA HIS A 227 20.95 9.76 -22.76
C HIS A 227 20.38 11.14 -22.50
N PHE A 228 21.26 12.11 -22.38
CA PHE A 228 20.94 13.52 -22.49
C PHE A 228 20.79 13.86 -23.97
N THR A 229 19.67 14.50 -24.29
CA THR A 229 19.28 14.90 -25.65
C THR A 229 18.81 16.34 -25.67
N ARG A 230 18.56 16.91 -26.85
CA ARG A 230 18.06 18.27 -26.98
C ARG A 230 16.69 18.48 -26.32
N GLU A 231 15.80 17.51 -26.44
CA GLU A 231 14.45 17.58 -25.88
C GLU A 231 14.32 16.61 -24.70
N LEU A 232 13.81 17.12 -23.60
CA LEU A 232 13.65 16.40 -22.34
C LEU A 232 12.26 16.61 -21.77
N TRP A 233 11.85 15.73 -20.87
CA TRP A 233 10.70 15.89 -19.99
C TRP A 233 11.17 16.17 -18.57
N ILE A 234 10.56 17.17 -17.92
CA ILE A 234 10.73 17.51 -16.51
C ILE A 234 9.37 17.55 -15.83
N GLU A 235 9.33 17.64 -14.51
CA GLU A 235 8.07 17.90 -13.79
C GLU A 235 7.61 19.33 -14.02
N ALA A 236 6.32 19.52 -14.28
CA ALA A 236 5.73 20.86 -14.39
C ALA A 236 5.96 21.71 -13.13
N ASP A 237 5.97 21.06 -11.95
CA ASP A 237 6.24 21.72 -10.66
C ASP A 237 7.71 22.15 -10.50
N ASP A 238 8.61 21.77 -11.42
CA ASP A 238 10.01 22.20 -11.44
C ASP A 238 10.21 23.52 -12.21
N PHE A 239 9.14 24.12 -12.73
CA PHE A 239 9.17 25.43 -13.36
C PHE A 239 8.13 26.39 -12.76
N MET A 240 8.48 27.67 -12.66
CA MET A 240 7.58 28.72 -12.19
C MET A 240 7.85 30.01 -12.97
N LYS A 241 6.81 30.65 -13.53
CA LYS A 241 6.93 31.91 -14.28
C LYS A 241 7.42 33.03 -13.38
N GLU A 242 6.82 33.13 -12.20
CA GLU A 242 7.11 34.15 -11.18
C GLU A 242 7.54 33.43 -9.91
N PRO A 243 8.86 33.30 -9.64
CA PRO A 243 9.35 32.52 -8.53
C PRO A 243 9.05 33.16 -7.18
N ILE A 244 8.58 32.39 -6.26
CA ILE A 244 8.42 32.81 -4.85
C ILE A 244 9.75 32.68 -4.10
N LYS A 245 9.87 33.36 -2.98
CA LYS A 245 11.05 33.31 -2.10
C LYS A 245 11.31 31.83 -1.68
N GLY A 246 12.53 31.35 -1.95
CA GLY A 246 12.92 29.96 -1.62
C GLY A 246 12.66 28.95 -2.74
N PHE A 247 12.18 29.35 -3.89
CA PHE A 247 12.07 28.50 -5.06
C PHE A 247 13.45 28.35 -5.74
N PHE A 248 14.02 27.16 -5.68
CA PHE A 248 15.36 26.88 -6.20
C PHE A 248 15.32 26.01 -7.48
N ARG A 249 14.25 26.08 -8.25
CA ARG A 249 14.08 25.35 -9.50
C ARG A 249 14.10 26.31 -10.70
N LEU A 250 13.59 25.89 -11.86
CA LEU A 250 13.64 26.69 -13.08
C LEU A 250 12.66 27.86 -13.06
N TYR A 251 13.15 29.06 -13.42
CA TYR A 251 12.36 30.23 -13.71
C TYR A 251 13.09 31.10 -14.78
N PRO A 252 12.35 31.87 -15.58
CA PRO A 252 12.90 32.63 -16.68
C PRO A 252 13.71 33.85 -16.19
N PRO A 253 14.46 34.53 -17.06
CA PRO A 253 15.06 35.84 -16.76
C PRO A 253 14.02 36.82 -16.24
N ILE A 254 14.43 37.66 -15.26
CA ILE A 254 13.58 38.68 -14.65
C ILE A 254 14.31 40.03 -14.73
N GLY A 255 13.81 40.94 -15.58
CA GLY A 255 14.52 42.19 -15.91
C GLY A 255 15.91 41.89 -16.45
N ASP A 256 16.95 42.51 -15.85
CA ASP A 256 18.34 42.31 -16.24
C ASP A 256 19.00 41.07 -15.57
N GLN A 257 18.28 40.35 -14.73
CA GLN A 257 18.81 39.13 -14.07
C GLN A 257 18.64 37.92 -14.98
N PRO A 258 19.70 37.07 -15.14
CA PRO A 258 19.58 35.82 -15.88
C PRO A 258 18.58 34.88 -15.23
N GLY A 259 18.09 33.95 -16.01
CA GLY A 259 17.22 32.90 -15.49
C GLY A 259 17.95 31.98 -14.48
N SER A 260 17.18 31.20 -13.79
CA SER A 260 17.74 30.31 -12.77
C SER A 260 18.63 29.21 -13.37
N ARG A 261 19.61 28.78 -12.57
CA ARG A 261 20.46 27.63 -12.87
C ARG A 261 20.08 26.46 -11.97
N VAL A 262 19.93 25.30 -12.60
CA VAL A 262 19.69 24.04 -11.89
C VAL A 262 20.58 22.93 -12.47
N ARG A 263 20.83 21.91 -11.67
CA ARG A 263 21.42 20.66 -12.16
C ARG A 263 20.31 19.72 -12.60
N LEU A 264 20.39 19.28 -13.82
CA LEU A 264 19.68 18.09 -14.26
C LEU A 264 20.39 16.87 -13.65
N ARG A 265 19.68 16.15 -12.80
CA ARG A 265 20.26 15.10 -11.94
C ARG A 265 21.05 14.07 -12.76
N HIS A 266 22.27 13.77 -12.34
CA HIS A 266 23.22 12.93 -13.06
C HIS A 266 23.63 13.41 -14.47
N GLY A 267 23.16 14.57 -14.89
CA GLY A 267 23.44 15.20 -16.16
C GLY A 267 24.21 16.51 -16.00
N PHE A 268 23.76 17.54 -16.66
CA PHE A 268 24.40 18.84 -16.79
C PHE A 268 23.74 19.93 -15.91
N VAL A 269 24.43 21.03 -15.70
CA VAL A 269 23.83 22.27 -15.25
C VAL A 269 23.22 22.99 -16.44
N VAL A 270 22.03 23.52 -16.27
CA VAL A 270 21.30 24.30 -17.26
C VAL A 270 20.89 25.65 -16.69
N GLU A 271 20.76 26.67 -17.55
CA GLU A 271 20.24 27.97 -17.24
C GLU A 271 18.99 28.24 -18.07
N CYS A 272 17.92 28.71 -17.43
CA CYS A 272 16.67 29.01 -18.11
C CYS A 272 16.80 30.26 -18.98
N THR A 273 16.45 30.17 -20.25
CA THR A 273 16.46 31.26 -21.22
C THR A 273 15.05 31.83 -21.48
N GLY A 274 14.02 31.01 -21.25
CA GLY A 274 12.64 31.42 -21.48
C GLY A 274 11.66 30.27 -21.41
N PHE A 275 10.44 30.51 -21.85
CA PHE A 275 9.37 29.52 -21.89
C PHE A 275 8.33 29.86 -22.96
N GLU A 276 7.55 28.88 -23.37
CA GLU A 276 6.43 29.05 -24.29
C GLU A 276 5.10 28.65 -23.60
N THR A 277 4.01 29.32 -24.04
CA THR A 277 2.66 29.10 -23.51
C THR A 277 1.68 28.75 -24.62
N ASP A 278 0.66 27.98 -24.26
CA ASP A 278 -0.51 27.78 -25.13
C ASP A 278 -1.41 29.06 -25.17
N ALA A 279 -2.49 28.98 -25.94
CA ALA A 279 -3.46 30.08 -26.09
C ALA A 279 -4.21 30.42 -24.79
N GLN A 280 -4.20 29.52 -23.80
CA GLN A 280 -4.79 29.65 -22.47
C GLN A 280 -3.79 30.19 -21.45
N GLY A 281 -2.51 30.37 -21.83
CA GLY A 281 -1.44 30.88 -20.97
C GLY A 281 -0.79 29.77 -20.11
N ASN A 282 -1.09 28.49 -20.32
CA ASN A 282 -0.37 27.39 -19.66
C ASN A 282 1.02 27.22 -20.26
N VAL A 283 2.01 26.93 -19.43
CA VAL A 283 3.38 26.65 -19.91
C VAL A 283 3.39 25.28 -20.57
N ILE A 284 3.85 25.24 -21.82
CA ILE A 284 3.97 24.01 -22.62
C ILE A 284 5.42 23.61 -22.88
N GLN A 285 6.35 24.55 -22.77
CA GLN A 285 7.78 24.32 -22.99
C GLN A 285 8.61 25.30 -22.17
N VAL A 286 9.75 24.83 -21.67
CA VAL A 286 10.81 25.64 -21.05
C VAL A 286 12.06 25.55 -21.90
N ASN A 287 12.72 26.68 -22.16
CA ASN A 287 13.93 26.77 -22.94
C ASN A 287 15.13 26.99 -22.00
N VAL A 288 16.23 26.28 -22.27
CA VAL A 288 17.44 26.36 -21.45
C VAL A 288 18.69 26.27 -22.32
N THR A 289 19.80 26.78 -21.80
CA THR A 289 21.15 26.49 -22.31
C THR A 289 21.87 25.58 -21.29
N HIS A 290 22.65 24.61 -21.75
CA HIS A 290 23.47 23.78 -20.90
C HIS A 290 24.92 24.25 -20.88
N PHE A 291 25.65 23.90 -19.82
CA PHE A 291 27.09 24.12 -19.67
C PHE A 291 27.83 22.80 -19.96
N PRO A 292 28.53 22.66 -21.11
CA PRO A 292 29.08 21.37 -21.56
C PRO A 292 30.07 20.74 -20.59
N ASP A 293 30.83 21.53 -19.83
CA ASP A 293 31.82 21.08 -18.85
C ASP A 293 31.24 20.76 -17.47
N SER A 294 29.92 20.97 -17.30
CA SER A 294 29.24 20.77 -16.00
C SER A 294 28.73 19.35 -15.75
N LYS A 295 28.99 18.37 -16.63
CA LYS A 295 28.48 17.00 -16.55
C LYS A 295 28.80 16.35 -15.21
N SER A 296 27.81 15.77 -14.56
CA SER A 296 27.96 15.05 -13.30
C SER A 296 28.99 13.92 -13.41
N GLY A 297 29.85 13.77 -12.42
CA GLY A 297 30.92 12.78 -12.42
C GLY A 297 32.19 13.17 -13.19
N THR A 298 32.24 14.37 -13.78
CA THR A 298 33.45 14.92 -14.42
C THR A 298 34.13 15.98 -13.54
N PRO A 299 35.42 16.25 -13.70
CA PRO A 299 36.11 17.27 -12.90
C PRO A 299 35.48 18.69 -13.01
N GLY A 300 34.95 19.06 -14.18
CA GLY A 300 34.30 20.34 -14.41
C GLY A 300 33.00 20.52 -13.64
N SER A 301 32.34 19.44 -13.24
CA SER A 301 31.07 19.53 -12.53
C SER A 301 31.14 20.29 -11.20
N ASN A 302 32.31 20.30 -10.54
CA ASN A 302 32.54 20.96 -9.26
C ASN A 302 32.61 22.49 -9.38
N ASN A 303 32.83 23.03 -10.60
CA ASN A 303 32.86 24.47 -10.88
C ASN A 303 31.46 25.11 -10.80
N TYR A 304 30.41 24.29 -10.84
CA TYR A 304 29.02 24.73 -10.90
C TYR A 304 28.30 24.44 -9.59
N LYS A 305 28.23 25.43 -8.71
CA LYS A 305 27.47 25.37 -7.44
C LYS A 305 26.05 25.85 -7.67
N VAL A 306 25.09 24.96 -7.78
CA VAL A 306 23.67 25.27 -7.91
C VAL A 306 22.87 24.63 -6.76
N LYS A 307 21.81 25.31 -6.31
CA LYS A 307 20.93 24.82 -5.25
C LYS A 307 19.87 23.84 -5.77
N GLY A 308 19.40 24.08 -7.00
CA GLY A 308 18.36 23.27 -7.62
C GLY A 308 18.93 21.99 -8.22
N ASN A 309 18.24 20.87 -7.95
CA ASN A 309 18.55 19.58 -8.57
C ASN A 309 17.21 18.93 -8.95
N ILE A 310 16.92 18.84 -10.25
CA ILE A 310 15.67 18.31 -10.79
C ILE A 310 15.94 17.05 -11.61
N HIS A 311 14.99 16.12 -11.63
CA HIS A 311 15.07 14.93 -12.46
C HIS A 311 14.47 15.21 -13.86
N TRP A 312 14.82 14.37 -14.80
CA TRP A 312 14.47 14.56 -16.21
C TRP A 312 14.55 13.22 -16.96
N ILE A 313 13.91 13.16 -18.12
CA ILE A 313 13.95 12.02 -19.03
C ILE A 313 14.10 12.54 -20.46
N SER A 314 14.93 11.89 -21.28
CA SER A 314 15.01 12.16 -22.73
C SER A 314 13.67 11.91 -23.39
N SER A 315 13.16 12.88 -24.16
CA SER A 315 11.87 12.71 -24.85
C SER A 315 11.93 11.62 -25.93
N ALA A 316 13.09 11.41 -26.52
CA ALA A 316 13.32 10.39 -27.55
C ALA A 316 13.35 8.96 -27.01
N GLU A 317 13.57 8.78 -25.69
CA GLU A 317 13.72 7.47 -25.04
C GLU A 317 12.66 7.24 -23.96
N ALA A 318 11.78 8.22 -23.75
CA ALA A 318 10.73 8.17 -22.75
C ALA A 318 9.73 7.04 -23.02
N ILE A 319 9.43 6.27 -22.00
CA ILE A 319 8.42 5.19 -22.06
C ILE A 319 7.13 5.72 -21.46
N PRO A 320 6.03 5.78 -22.24
CA PRO A 320 4.73 6.20 -21.70
C PRO A 320 4.19 5.16 -20.73
N ALA A 321 3.58 5.63 -19.65
CA ALA A 321 2.94 4.80 -18.65
C ALA A 321 1.70 5.47 -18.05
N GLU A 322 0.77 4.67 -17.57
CA GLU A 322 -0.28 5.10 -16.66
C GLU A 322 0.22 4.99 -15.23
N VAL A 323 0.00 6.02 -14.44
CA VAL A 323 0.32 6.01 -13.01
C VAL A 323 -0.92 6.31 -12.20
N ARG A 324 -1.21 5.47 -11.22
CA ARG A 324 -2.32 5.60 -10.30
C ARG A 324 -1.80 6.04 -8.94
N LEU A 325 -2.22 7.22 -8.54
CA LEU A 325 -1.90 7.81 -7.26
C LEU A 325 -3.05 7.49 -6.29
N TYR A 326 -2.75 6.73 -5.26
CA TYR A 326 -3.74 6.36 -4.25
C TYR A 326 -3.54 7.17 -2.98
N ASP A 327 -4.65 7.56 -2.40
CA ASP A 327 -4.77 8.16 -1.10
C ASP A 327 -5.59 7.27 -0.15
N HIS A 328 -5.88 7.74 1.08
CA HIS A 328 -6.80 7.03 1.98
C HIS A 328 -8.19 6.96 1.36
N LEU A 329 -8.84 5.82 1.51
CA LEU A 329 -10.21 5.64 1.02
C LEU A 329 -11.21 6.52 1.78
N PHE A 330 -10.92 6.84 3.04
CA PHE A 330 -11.76 7.65 3.89
C PHE A 330 -11.03 8.94 4.33
N THR A 331 -11.80 10.01 4.52
CA THR A 331 -11.31 11.30 5.04
C THR A 331 -11.36 11.36 6.57
N ASP A 332 -12.21 10.54 7.20
CA ASP A 332 -12.34 10.44 8.66
C ASP A 332 -11.39 9.38 9.22
N PRO A 333 -10.59 9.66 10.27
CA PRO A 333 -9.76 8.64 10.90
C PRO A 333 -10.55 7.48 11.51
N HIS A 334 -11.82 7.69 11.85
CA HIS A 334 -12.71 6.67 12.42
C HIS A 334 -14.04 6.63 11.65
N PRO A 335 -14.03 6.13 10.39
CA PRO A 335 -15.16 6.32 9.47
C PRO A 335 -16.44 5.59 9.88
N ASP A 336 -16.34 4.55 10.69
CA ASP A 336 -17.48 3.72 11.11
C ASP A 336 -17.73 3.73 12.62
N SER A 337 -17.18 4.70 13.35
CA SER A 337 -17.39 4.83 14.80
C SER A 337 -18.74 5.45 15.14
N GLY A 338 -19.39 4.91 16.18
CA GLY A 338 -20.72 5.35 16.62
C GLY A 338 -21.80 5.12 15.56
N ASP A 339 -22.71 6.08 15.42
CA ASP A 339 -23.84 6.03 14.48
C ASP A 339 -23.52 6.65 13.10
N LYS A 340 -22.23 6.86 12.80
CA LYS A 340 -21.82 7.45 11.52
C LYS A 340 -22.15 6.53 10.34
N ASN A 341 -22.66 7.12 9.26
CA ASN A 341 -22.68 6.45 7.96
C ASN A 341 -21.29 6.56 7.33
N PHE A 342 -20.56 5.45 7.26
CA PHE A 342 -19.21 5.42 6.74
C PHE A 342 -19.09 5.85 5.26
N LEU A 343 -20.17 5.76 4.50
CA LEU A 343 -20.19 6.18 3.08
C LEU A 343 -19.98 7.70 2.94
N ASP A 344 -20.42 8.49 3.92
CA ASP A 344 -20.28 9.95 3.92
C ASP A 344 -18.79 10.38 4.10
N ALA A 345 -17.97 9.48 4.62
CA ALA A 345 -16.53 9.70 4.81
C ALA A 345 -15.67 9.23 3.62
N ILE A 346 -16.27 8.75 2.53
CA ILE A 346 -15.49 8.31 1.35
C ILE A 346 -14.76 9.51 0.75
N ASN A 347 -13.45 9.35 0.53
CA ASN A 347 -12.61 10.34 -0.12
C ASN A 347 -12.79 10.29 -1.64
N PRO A 348 -13.41 11.28 -2.28
CA PRO A 348 -13.63 11.32 -3.73
C PRO A 348 -12.31 11.39 -4.51
N ASN A 349 -11.23 11.86 -3.87
CA ASN A 349 -9.90 11.99 -4.45
C ASN A 349 -8.96 10.83 -4.06
N SER A 350 -9.50 9.73 -3.57
CA SER A 350 -8.70 8.57 -3.12
C SER A 350 -7.94 7.85 -4.24
N LYS A 351 -8.25 8.14 -5.51
CA LYS A 351 -7.58 7.59 -6.69
C LYS A 351 -7.50 8.66 -7.79
N GLU A 352 -6.30 8.99 -8.22
CA GLU A 352 -6.02 9.82 -9.38
C GLU A 352 -5.25 9.00 -10.41
N THR A 353 -5.63 9.08 -11.68
CA THR A 353 -4.94 8.39 -12.78
C THR A 353 -4.32 9.43 -13.70
N ILE A 354 -3.03 9.34 -13.92
CA ILE A 354 -2.25 10.29 -14.71
C ILE A 354 -1.42 9.58 -15.79
N ALA A 355 -1.12 10.29 -16.87
CA ALA A 355 -0.14 9.87 -17.85
C ALA A 355 1.25 10.35 -17.42
N ALA A 356 2.23 9.47 -17.50
CA ALA A 356 3.60 9.71 -17.06
C ALA A 356 4.61 9.22 -18.11
N TYR A 357 5.85 9.69 -18.00
CA TYR A 357 6.97 9.18 -18.75
C TYR A 357 8.00 8.53 -17.80
N LEU A 358 8.54 7.39 -18.24
CA LEU A 358 9.51 6.62 -17.48
C LEU A 358 10.84 6.57 -18.24
N GLU A 359 11.94 6.44 -17.53
CA GLU A 359 13.28 6.26 -18.12
C GLU A 359 13.43 4.92 -18.85
N PRO A 360 14.41 4.78 -19.77
CA PRO A 360 14.55 3.62 -20.66
C PRO A 360 14.72 2.28 -19.95
N CYS A 361 15.32 2.25 -18.75
CA CYS A 361 15.53 1.01 -18.00
C CYS A 361 14.21 0.33 -17.55
N MET A 362 13.09 1.04 -17.68
CA MET A 362 11.75 0.53 -17.33
C MET A 362 11.08 -0.27 -18.44
N LYS A 363 11.74 -0.46 -19.60
CA LYS A 363 11.16 -1.12 -20.78
C LYS A 363 10.70 -2.55 -20.52
N ASP A 364 11.48 -3.30 -19.73
CA ASP A 364 11.28 -4.74 -19.50
C ASP A 364 10.70 -5.05 -18.12
N VAL A 365 10.04 -4.07 -17.51
CA VAL A 365 9.35 -4.21 -16.20
C VAL A 365 8.24 -5.24 -16.28
N LYS A 366 8.19 -6.10 -15.27
CA LYS A 366 7.16 -7.13 -15.12
C LYS A 366 6.11 -6.70 -14.10
N PRO A 367 4.89 -7.23 -14.19
CA PRO A 367 3.90 -7.07 -13.11
C PRO A 367 4.50 -7.44 -11.74
N GLU A 368 4.15 -6.68 -10.72
CA GLU A 368 4.63 -6.78 -9.33
C GLU A 368 6.09 -6.33 -9.10
N ASP A 369 6.83 -5.87 -10.13
CA ASP A 369 8.12 -5.19 -9.92
C ASP A 369 7.92 -3.87 -9.18
N ARG A 370 8.80 -3.59 -8.22
CA ARG A 370 8.73 -2.42 -7.34
C ARG A 370 9.90 -1.49 -7.58
N PHE A 371 9.65 -0.18 -7.53
CA PHE A 371 10.65 0.85 -7.73
C PHE A 371 10.42 2.01 -6.78
N GLN A 372 11.49 2.70 -6.40
CA GLN A 372 11.37 4.05 -5.94
C GLN A 372 11.46 5.00 -7.14
N PHE A 373 10.37 5.67 -7.48
CA PHE A 373 10.46 6.82 -8.40
C PHE A 373 11.04 8.00 -7.62
N GLU A 374 12.25 8.37 -8.00
CA GLU A 374 13.02 9.39 -7.27
C GLU A 374 12.22 10.67 -7.11
N ARG A 375 12.17 11.23 -5.88
CA ARG A 375 11.39 12.38 -5.45
C ARG A 375 9.87 12.15 -5.27
N HIS A 376 9.30 11.04 -5.75
CA HIS A 376 7.85 10.80 -5.72
C HIS A 376 7.40 9.80 -4.67
N GLY A 377 8.09 8.69 -4.55
CA GLY A 377 7.69 7.61 -3.65
C GLY A 377 7.99 6.24 -4.21
N TYR A 378 7.33 5.25 -3.64
CA TYR A 378 7.45 3.86 -4.05
C TYR A 378 6.25 3.46 -4.89
N PHE A 379 6.51 2.71 -5.94
CA PHE A 379 5.54 2.29 -6.93
C PHE A 379 5.72 0.81 -7.27
N ILE A 380 4.61 0.17 -7.62
CA ILE A 380 4.58 -1.21 -8.10
C ILE A 380 3.94 -1.27 -9.48
N ALA A 381 4.51 -2.04 -10.39
CA ALA A 381 3.84 -2.36 -11.65
C ALA A 381 2.58 -3.18 -11.36
N ASP A 382 1.40 -2.69 -11.80
CA ASP A 382 0.13 -3.31 -11.48
C ASP A 382 0.06 -4.76 -11.96
N LYS A 383 -0.35 -5.65 -11.07
CA LYS A 383 -0.40 -7.09 -11.35
C LYS A 383 -1.37 -7.47 -12.47
N ALA A 384 -2.50 -6.77 -12.56
CA ALA A 384 -3.58 -7.10 -13.49
C ALA A 384 -3.50 -6.31 -14.79
N ASP A 385 -3.14 -5.04 -14.72
CA ASP A 385 -3.30 -4.09 -15.82
C ASP A 385 -1.99 -3.76 -16.54
N SER A 386 -0.82 -3.96 -15.88
CA SER A 386 0.47 -3.71 -16.52
C SER A 386 0.84 -4.85 -17.49
N LYS A 387 1.20 -4.49 -18.72
CA LYS A 387 1.53 -5.43 -19.81
C LYS A 387 2.67 -4.85 -20.65
N PRO A 388 3.41 -5.68 -21.40
CA PRO A 388 4.36 -5.19 -22.38
C PRO A 388 3.72 -4.18 -23.33
N GLY A 389 4.31 -2.99 -23.45
CA GLY A 389 3.79 -1.88 -24.26
C GLY A 389 2.65 -1.06 -23.63
N LYS A 390 2.14 -1.45 -22.46
CA LYS A 390 1.19 -0.69 -21.65
C LYS A 390 1.54 -0.83 -20.17
N LEU A 391 2.48 -0.04 -19.71
CA LEU A 391 2.89 -0.05 -18.31
C LEU A 391 1.87 0.71 -17.44
N VAL A 392 1.48 0.10 -16.34
CA VAL A 392 0.59 0.67 -15.33
C VAL A 392 1.26 0.54 -13.97
N PHE A 393 1.39 1.65 -13.25
CA PHE A 393 2.00 1.67 -11.91
C PHE A 393 1.03 2.18 -10.86
N ASN A 394 1.02 1.51 -9.73
CA ASN A 394 0.31 1.96 -8.53
C ASN A 394 1.30 2.62 -7.57
N ARG A 395 0.99 3.83 -7.08
CA ARG A 395 1.74 4.41 -5.97
C ARG A 395 1.46 3.62 -4.71
N THR A 396 2.49 3.00 -4.19
CA THR A 396 2.43 2.23 -2.95
C THR A 396 2.38 3.17 -1.75
N VAL A 397 3.38 4.04 -1.61
CA VAL A 397 3.50 5.04 -0.54
C VAL A 397 4.40 6.20 -0.97
N GLY A 398 4.17 7.41 -0.47
CA GLY A 398 5.05 8.56 -0.66
C GLY A 398 6.37 8.44 0.12
N LEU A 399 7.37 9.27 -0.23
CA LEU A 399 8.66 9.30 0.50
C LEU A 399 8.52 9.82 1.94
N LYS A 400 7.54 10.65 2.19
CA LYS A 400 7.21 11.22 3.49
C LYS A 400 5.72 11.13 3.70
N ASP A 401 5.31 11.11 4.94
CA ASP A 401 3.91 11.30 5.27
C ASP A 401 3.52 12.74 4.92
N SER A 402 2.52 12.90 4.07
CA SER A 402 2.01 14.20 3.60
C SER A 402 0.65 14.54 4.18
N TRP A 403 0.09 13.68 5.03
CA TRP A 403 -1.16 13.97 5.72
C TRP A 403 -0.94 15.03 6.80
N LYS A 404 -1.75 16.08 6.75
CA LYS A 404 -1.86 17.11 7.78
C LYS A 404 -3.24 17.05 8.44
#